data_e1ee000478f4ccd531c15ab2d488e72d
#
_entry.id   e1ee000478f4ccd531c15ab2d488e72d
#
_cell.length_a   1.000
_cell.length_b   1.000
_cell.length_c   1.000
_cell.angle_alpha   90.00
_cell.angle_beta   90.00
_cell.angle_gamma   90.00
#
_symmetry.space_group_name_H-M   'P 1'
#
loop_
_entity.id
_entity.type
_entity.pdbx_description
1 polymer ?
#
loop_
_entity_poly.entity_id
_entity_poly.type
_entity_poly.pdbx_seq_one_letter_code
_entity_poly.pdbx_strand_id
1 'polypeptide(L)'
;MLFRSKLLDNEYFKYSKLTIERPLVDEETGEPILKKGKPQPDAKKRDTEIVPWTEDIEEYMEKNVLPYAPDAWIDEKKTKIGYEIPFTREFYKYVAPRKSEDIFSHLKELEAKENELMNKILG
;
A
#
# COMPACT_ATOMS: atom_id res chain seq x y z
N MET A 1 16.10 28.16 0.14
CA MET A 1 14.90 27.32 -0.06
C MET A 1 15.20 26.28 -1.13
N LEU A 2 15.08 25.03 -0.79
CA LEU A 2 15.29 23.95 -1.77
C LEU A 2 13.97 23.63 -2.48
N PHE A 3 13.89 23.98 -3.74
CA PHE A 3 12.77 23.59 -4.59
C PHE A 3 12.95 22.14 -5.02
N ARG A 4 11.89 21.34 -4.85
CA ARG A 4 11.80 20.00 -5.40
C ARG A 4 10.75 20.01 -6.49
N SER A 5 11.15 19.67 -7.70
CA SER A 5 10.24 19.56 -8.82
C SER A 5 10.60 18.36 -9.69
N LYS A 6 9.59 17.76 -10.27
CA LYS A 6 9.70 16.71 -11.30
C LYS A 6 8.78 17.07 -12.44
N LEU A 7 9.25 16.89 -13.67
CA LEU A 7 8.44 16.98 -14.87
C LEU A 7 8.08 15.56 -15.29
N LEU A 8 6.80 15.28 -15.38
CA LEU A 8 6.25 13.96 -15.70
C LEU A 8 5.16 14.11 -16.76
N ASP A 9 4.93 13.05 -17.52
CA ASP A 9 3.85 13.02 -18.50
C ASP A 9 2.47 13.09 -17.82
N ASN A 10 1.50 13.63 -18.54
CA ASN A 10 0.14 13.79 -18.01
C ASN A 10 -0.50 12.46 -17.56
N GLU A 11 -0.15 11.37 -18.22
CA GLU A 11 -0.70 10.03 -17.90
C GLU A 11 0.01 9.34 -16.73
N TYR A 12 1.14 9.86 -16.28
CA TYR A 12 1.91 9.26 -15.18
C TYR A 12 1.09 9.11 -13.89
N PHE A 13 0.21 10.08 -13.61
CA PHE A 13 -0.65 10.07 -12.42
C PHE A 13 -2.05 9.50 -12.67
N LYS A 14 -2.32 9.06 -13.90
CA LYS A 14 -3.57 8.43 -14.27
C LYS A 14 -3.59 6.99 -13.79
N TYR A 15 -4.71 6.56 -13.24
CA TYR A 15 -4.88 5.19 -12.78
C TYR A 15 -6.29 4.68 -13.05
N SER A 16 -6.42 3.36 -13.08
CA SER A 16 -7.69 2.67 -13.05
C SER A 16 -7.94 2.12 -11.65
N LYS A 17 -9.04 2.52 -11.03
CA LYS A 17 -9.49 1.96 -9.77
C LYS A 17 -10.47 0.82 -10.05
N LEU A 18 -10.00 -0.40 -9.84
CA LEU A 18 -10.76 -1.60 -10.06
C LEU A 18 -11.51 -1.98 -8.79
N THR A 19 -12.74 -2.45 -8.95
CA THR A 19 -13.45 -3.13 -7.87
C THR A 19 -13.32 -4.63 -8.08
N ILE A 20 -12.67 -5.30 -7.15
CA ILE A 20 -12.48 -6.74 -7.15
C ILE A 20 -13.58 -7.38 -6.32
N GLU A 21 -14.31 -8.27 -6.93
CA GLU A 21 -15.37 -9.04 -6.30
C GLU A 21 -14.92 -10.49 -6.13
N ARG A 22 -15.39 -11.12 -5.08
CA ARG A 22 -15.22 -12.56 -4.84
C ARG A 22 -16.58 -13.20 -4.61
N PRO A 23 -16.75 -14.49 -4.91
CA PRO A 23 -18.03 -15.16 -4.74
C PRO A 23 -18.40 -15.29 -3.27
N LEU A 24 -19.69 -15.11 -3.00
CA LEU A 24 -20.29 -15.52 -1.75
C LEU A 24 -20.38 -17.05 -1.75
N VAL A 25 -19.78 -17.68 -0.79
CA VAL A 25 -19.78 -19.14 -0.62
C VAL A 25 -20.74 -19.54 0.49
N ASP A 26 -21.39 -20.66 0.29
CA ASP A 26 -22.18 -21.31 1.33
C ASP A 26 -21.25 -21.87 2.41
N GLU A 27 -21.54 -21.58 3.66
CA GLU A 27 -20.69 -21.98 4.80
C GLU A 27 -20.69 -23.50 5.05
N GLU A 28 -21.76 -24.20 4.62
CA GLU A 28 -21.90 -25.66 4.82
C GLU A 28 -21.26 -26.46 3.68
N THR A 29 -21.45 -26.02 2.43
CA THR A 29 -20.97 -26.75 1.24
C THR A 29 -19.65 -26.24 0.69
N GLY A 30 -19.28 -24.98 1.00
CA GLY A 30 -18.10 -24.31 0.44
C GLY A 30 -18.25 -23.95 -1.04
N GLU A 31 -19.42 -24.11 -1.62
CA GLU A 31 -19.70 -23.80 -3.02
C GLU A 31 -20.16 -22.36 -3.23
N PRO A 32 -19.85 -21.75 -4.38
CA PRO A 32 -20.32 -20.39 -4.70
C PRO A 32 -21.84 -20.34 -4.85
N ILE A 33 -22.47 -19.41 -4.18
CA ILE A 33 -23.90 -19.16 -4.30
C ILE A 33 -24.16 -18.46 -5.65
N LEU A 34 -24.94 -19.13 -6.50
CA LEU A 34 -25.29 -18.62 -7.81
C LEU A 34 -26.66 -17.91 -7.78
N LYS A 35 -26.73 -16.72 -8.39
CA LYS A 35 -27.97 -16.00 -8.66
C LYS A 35 -28.10 -15.80 -10.16
N LYS A 36 -29.16 -16.32 -10.75
CA LYS A 36 -29.40 -16.29 -12.21
C LYS A 36 -28.20 -16.83 -13.03
N GLY A 37 -27.55 -17.90 -12.53
CA GLY A 37 -26.43 -18.55 -13.21
C GLY A 37 -25.08 -17.82 -13.09
N LYS A 38 -24.98 -16.76 -12.27
CA LYS A 38 -23.74 -16.02 -12.00
C LYS A 38 -23.41 -16.07 -10.51
N PRO A 39 -22.12 -16.12 -10.14
CA PRO A 39 -21.73 -16.07 -8.75
C PRO A 39 -22.14 -14.74 -8.12
N GLN A 40 -22.71 -14.85 -6.93
CA GLN A 40 -23.13 -13.66 -6.17
C GLN A 40 -21.90 -13.06 -5.48
N PRO A 41 -21.69 -11.75 -5.59
CA PRO A 41 -20.54 -11.10 -4.95
C PRO A 41 -20.73 -11.04 -3.43
N ASP A 42 -19.64 -11.32 -2.71
CA ASP A 42 -19.57 -11.15 -1.26
C ASP A 42 -19.07 -9.74 -0.92
N ALA A 43 -19.96 -8.93 -0.39
CA ALA A 43 -19.64 -7.54 -0.02
C ALA A 43 -18.54 -7.43 1.05
N LYS A 44 -18.37 -8.47 1.88
CA LYS A 44 -17.33 -8.50 2.92
C LYS A 44 -15.93 -8.77 2.36
N LYS A 45 -15.87 -9.47 1.23
CA LYS A 45 -14.62 -9.83 0.54
C LYS A 45 -14.31 -8.91 -0.64
N ARG A 46 -15.12 -7.89 -0.85
CA ARG A 46 -14.87 -6.87 -1.88
C ARG A 46 -13.63 -6.08 -1.54
N ASP A 47 -12.78 -5.87 -2.53
CA ASP A 47 -11.58 -5.07 -2.42
C ASP A 47 -11.43 -4.10 -3.60
N THR A 48 -10.52 -3.16 -3.50
CA THR A 48 -10.23 -2.21 -4.57
C THR A 48 -8.75 -2.20 -4.86
N GLU A 49 -8.41 -2.29 -6.15
CA GLU A 49 -7.04 -2.21 -6.65
C GLU A 49 -6.85 -0.96 -7.50
N ILE A 50 -5.70 -0.33 -7.34
CA ILE A 50 -5.29 0.82 -8.15
C ILE A 50 -4.20 0.38 -9.11
N VAL A 51 -4.54 0.37 -10.39
CA VAL A 51 -3.63 -0.04 -11.45
C VAL A 51 -3.18 1.20 -12.21
N PRO A 52 -1.86 1.47 -12.32
CA PRO A 52 -1.33 2.54 -13.14
C PRO A 52 -1.85 2.42 -14.58
N TRP A 53 -2.12 3.55 -15.22
CA TRP A 53 -2.66 3.58 -16.58
C TRP A 53 -1.75 2.91 -17.61
N THR A 54 -0.45 2.89 -17.33
CA THR A 54 0.57 2.27 -18.19
C THR A 54 0.63 0.75 -18.09
N GLU A 55 -0.02 0.15 -17.09
CA GLU A 55 -0.07 -1.30 -16.90
C GLU A 55 -1.34 -1.88 -17.51
N ASP A 56 -1.23 -3.09 -18.04
CA ASP A 56 -2.36 -3.86 -18.50
C ASP A 56 -3.13 -4.45 -17.31
N ILE A 57 -4.45 -4.30 -17.34
CA ILE A 57 -5.31 -4.74 -16.24
C ILE A 57 -5.33 -6.27 -16.10
N GLU A 58 -5.34 -6.98 -17.22
CA GLU A 58 -5.37 -8.45 -17.21
C GLU A 58 -4.07 -9.00 -16.64
N GLU A 59 -2.93 -8.48 -17.09
CA GLU A 59 -1.61 -8.85 -16.57
C GLU A 59 -1.46 -8.52 -15.08
N TYR A 60 -1.99 -7.38 -14.65
CA TYR A 60 -2.02 -7.00 -13.23
C TYR A 60 -2.83 -7.99 -12.40
N MET A 61 -4.00 -8.39 -12.87
CA MET A 61 -4.85 -9.37 -12.21
C MET A 61 -4.14 -10.73 -12.06
N GLU A 62 -3.51 -11.20 -13.13
CA GLU A 62 -2.79 -12.48 -13.11
C GLU A 62 -1.61 -12.50 -12.15
N LYS A 63 -0.89 -11.38 -12.03
CA LYS A 63 0.29 -11.28 -11.16
C LYS A 63 -0.03 -11.01 -9.70
N ASN A 64 -0.99 -10.12 -9.45
CA ASN A 64 -1.18 -9.53 -8.12
C ASN A 64 -2.47 -9.98 -7.42
N VAL A 65 -3.47 -10.44 -8.14
CA VAL A 65 -4.77 -10.79 -7.55
C VAL A 65 -5.04 -12.29 -7.61
N LEU A 66 -4.99 -12.90 -8.76
CA LEU A 66 -5.32 -14.30 -8.96
C LEU A 66 -4.47 -15.30 -8.17
N PRO A 67 -3.17 -15.07 -7.91
CA PRO A 67 -2.39 -15.96 -7.05
C PRO A 67 -2.92 -16.06 -5.61
N TYR A 68 -3.59 -15.01 -5.12
CA TYR A 68 -4.15 -14.94 -3.77
C TYR A 68 -5.65 -15.19 -3.74
N ALA A 69 -6.35 -14.87 -4.81
CA ALA A 69 -7.79 -14.99 -4.96
C ALA A 69 -8.15 -15.48 -6.37
N PRO A 70 -7.98 -16.78 -6.65
CA PRO A 70 -8.20 -17.34 -7.99
C PRO A 70 -9.68 -17.28 -8.43
N ASP A 71 -10.58 -17.05 -7.49
CA ASP A 71 -12.02 -16.90 -7.70
C ASP A 71 -12.49 -15.45 -7.88
N ALA A 72 -11.55 -14.50 -7.89
CA ALA A 72 -11.85 -13.08 -8.00
C ALA A 72 -12.12 -12.65 -9.45
N TRP A 73 -12.99 -11.65 -9.61
CA TRP A 73 -13.25 -10.99 -10.88
C TRP A 73 -13.39 -9.47 -10.72
N ILE A 74 -13.27 -8.75 -11.82
CA ILE A 74 -13.43 -7.29 -11.86
C ILE A 74 -14.90 -6.95 -12.12
N ASP A 75 -15.46 -6.04 -11.32
CA ASP A 75 -16.74 -5.41 -11.63
C ASP A 75 -16.50 -4.19 -12.54
N GLU A 76 -16.65 -4.38 -13.84
CA GLU A 76 -16.43 -3.32 -14.85
C GLU A 76 -17.31 -2.09 -14.61
N LYS A 77 -18.54 -2.29 -14.11
CA LYS A 77 -19.48 -1.19 -13.87
C LYS A 77 -19.03 -0.27 -12.73
N LYS A 78 -18.20 -0.77 -11.84
CA LYS A 78 -17.65 -0.03 -10.71
C LYS A 78 -16.21 0.43 -10.94
N THR A 79 -15.60 0.07 -12.06
CA THR A 79 -14.27 0.54 -12.45
C THR A 79 -14.30 2.03 -12.70
N LYS A 80 -13.36 2.76 -12.11
CA LYS A 80 -13.24 4.22 -12.24
C LYS A 80 -11.84 4.60 -12.71
N ILE A 81 -11.76 5.67 -13.49
CA ILE A 81 -10.49 6.27 -13.87
C ILE A 81 -10.31 7.54 -13.05
N GLY A 82 -9.11 7.73 -12.52
CA GLY A 82 -8.77 8.89 -11.72
C GLY A 82 -7.35 9.38 -11.96
N TYR A 83 -7.06 10.52 -11.36
CA TYR A 83 -5.72 11.13 -11.30
C TYR A 83 -5.40 11.43 -9.84
N GLU A 84 -4.22 11.04 -9.41
CA GLU A 84 -3.73 11.33 -8.07
C GLU A 84 -2.25 11.67 -8.12
N ILE A 85 -1.86 12.75 -7.45
CA ILE A 85 -0.45 13.14 -7.31
C ILE A 85 -0.02 12.78 -5.88
N PRO A 86 0.60 11.62 -5.68
CA PRO A 86 1.08 11.19 -4.36
C PRO A 86 2.40 11.89 -4.03
N PHE A 87 2.34 13.14 -3.60
CA PHE A 87 3.52 13.97 -3.32
C PHE A 87 4.51 13.30 -2.36
N THR A 88 4.01 12.65 -1.34
CA THR A 88 4.86 11.94 -0.38
C THR A 88 5.69 10.86 -1.06
N ARG A 89 5.07 10.04 -1.93
CA ARG A 89 5.76 8.98 -2.67
C ARG A 89 6.76 9.55 -3.68
N GLU A 90 6.37 10.61 -4.41
CA GLU A 90 7.21 11.19 -5.48
C GLU A 90 8.45 11.89 -4.94
N PHE A 91 8.37 12.48 -3.77
CA PHE A 91 9.46 13.21 -3.14
C PHE A 91 10.05 12.52 -1.92
N TYR A 92 9.61 11.31 -1.63
CA TYR A 92 10.16 10.52 -0.53
C TYR A 92 11.60 10.13 -0.81
N LYS A 93 12.46 10.40 0.16
CA LYS A 93 13.84 9.89 0.19
C LYS A 93 13.96 8.93 1.36
N TYR A 94 14.27 7.69 1.05
CA TYR A 94 14.56 6.73 2.08
C TYR A 94 15.85 7.12 2.81
N VAL A 95 15.73 7.30 4.10
CA VAL A 95 16.87 7.46 5.01
C VAL A 95 16.95 6.20 5.84
N ALA A 96 18.01 5.43 5.65
CA ALA A 96 18.23 4.23 6.42
C ALA A 96 18.29 4.57 7.91
N PRO A 97 17.62 3.81 8.79
CA PRO A 97 17.75 4.00 10.22
C PRO A 97 19.20 3.75 10.65
N ARG A 98 19.63 4.48 11.67
CA ARG A 98 20.94 4.25 12.25
C ARG A 98 21.05 2.82 12.78
N LYS A 99 22.23 2.24 12.68
CA LYS A 99 22.48 0.91 13.27
C LYS A 99 22.27 0.97 14.79
N SER A 100 21.78 -0.12 15.35
CA SER A 100 21.54 -0.21 16.79
C SER A 100 22.81 0.04 17.62
N GLU A 101 23.97 -0.39 17.12
CA GLU A 101 25.28 -0.16 17.74
C GLU A 101 25.61 1.33 17.86
N ASP A 102 25.35 2.12 16.80
CA ASP A 102 25.58 3.56 16.79
C ASP A 102 24.63 4.28 17.76
N ILE A 103 23.37 3.85 17.82
CA ILE A 103 22.40 4.37 18.76
C ILE A 103 22.81 4.06 20.20
N PHE A 104 23.28 2.85 20.46
CA PHE A 104 23.75 2.41 21.77
C PHE A 104 24.96 3.21 22.24
N SER A 105 25.93 3.43 21.35
CA SER A 105 27.11 4.25 21.64
C SER A 105 26.74 5.68 22.00
N HIS A 106 25.83 6.28 21.24
CA HIS A 106 25.35 7.63 21.50
C HIS A 106 24.56 7.74 22.81
N LEU A 107 23.77 6.73 23.16
CA LEU A 107 23.09 6.68 24.46
C LEU A 107 24.08 6.62 25.63
N LYS A 108 25.15 5.84 25.54
CA LYS A 108 26.19 5.78 26.55
C LYS A 108 26.91 7.12 26.72
N GLU A 109 27.20 7.84 25.63
CA GLU A 109 27.80 9.17 25.69
C GLU A 109 26.88 10.17 26.40
N LEU A 110 25.57 10.12 26.09
CA LEU A 110 24.59 10.99 26.75
C LEU A 110 24.45 10.67 28.25
N GLU A 111 24.44 9.41 28.62
CA GLU A 111 24.41 8.96 30.01
C GLU A 111 25.68 9.43 30.79
N ALA A 112 26.84 9.34 30.17
CA ALA A 112 28.08 9.82 30.79
C ALA A 112 28.05 11.34 30.99
N LYS A 113 27.52 12.12 30.03
CA LYS A 113 27.33 13.57 30.17
C LYS A 113 26.32 13.91 31.25
N GLU A 114 25.22 13.18 31.33
CA GLU A 114 24.20 13.36 32.36
C GLU A 114 24.83 13.16 33.75
N ASN A 115 25.57 12.08 33.96
CA ASN A 115 26.23 11.80 35.22
C ASN A 115 27.28 12.87 35.59
N GLU A 116 28.04 13.37 34.62
CA GLU A 116 28.99 14.47 34.83
C GLU A 116 28.29 15.76 35.28
N LEU A 117 27.18 16.11 34.62
CA LEU A 117 26.41 17.30 34.96
C LEU A 117 25.73 17.17 36.34
N MET A 118 25.20 15.99 36.66
CA MET A 118 24.62 15.71 37.98
C MET A 118 25.65 15.83 39.08
N ASN A 119 26.85 15.31 38.86
CA ASN A 119 27.96 15.45 39.84
C ASN A 119 28.39 16.92 40.05
N LYS A 120 28.34 17.76 39.00
CA LYS A 120 28.62 19.19 39.15
C LYS A 120 27.54 19.93 39.92
N ILE A 121 26.29 19.48 39.84
CA ILE A 121 25.18 20.08 40.57
C ILE A 121 25.15 19.62 42.03
N LEU A 122 25.38 18.35 42.27
CA LEU A 122 25.26 17.70 43.58
C LEU A 122 26.59 17.65 44.38
N GLY A 123 27.67 17.81 43.68
CA GLY A 123 29.02 17.81 44.27
C GLY A 123 29.38 19.14 44.86
#